data_f5b308d1ac1f09818630949493376b61
#
_entry.id   f5b308d1ac1f09818630949493376b61
#
_cell.length_a   1.000
_cell.length_b   1.000
_cell.length_c   1.000
_cell.angle_alpha   90.00
_cell.angle_beta   90.00
_cell.angle_gamma   90.00
#
_symmetry.space_group_name_H-M   'P 1'
#
loop_
_entity.id
_entity.type
_entity.pdbx_description
1 polymer ?
#
loop_
_entity_poly.entity_id
_entity_poly.type
_entity_poly.pdbx_seq_one_letter_code
_entity_poly.pdbx_strand_id
1 'polypeptide(L)'
;MAYRLRLDHVAFLRSPDGVAALVQAAGLELTPASRLRDVATARVLAGERGPAVLETALLRRQAVGKLDDPQRWLLTDDALQQATASAVAAHRARRLVGRAVHDVTCSVGAELVELASVATVLLGSDLDPVRLAMAAHNAPGVALVRADALVPVSRDAVVLADPGRRSDGRRTHDPARLQPPLPELLSVHSGRDIVVKCAPGIDVDRLGWRGEVEVVSLDGGVREACLWSPGLSGAATRRATVLTSSGRGCTITDRDPDDAAVREPGEWIINPDGAVVRAGLVRHWAARHGLGQLDHRIAYLTGDTVPAGVRGFRVLGHGRFSEKSLRQELARLDCGSVEILTRGVDVDPTVLRPRLRLRGTRALSVVLTRIGDTPTAFVCTATPRGW
;
A
#
# COMPACT_ATOMS: atom_id res chain seq x y z
N MET A 1 21.81 13.63 -0.52
CA MET A 1 20.92 14.16 -1.57
C MET A 1 20.78 13.10 -2.64
N ALA A 2 19.54 12.80 -3.08
CA ALA A 2 19.30 11.92 -4.22
C ALA A 2 19.90 12.54 -5.50
N TYR A 3 20.42 11.72 -6.39
CA TYR A 3 21.00 12.19 -7.66
C TYR A 3 19.88 12.68 -8.60
N ARG A 4 20.03 13.90 -9.14
CA ARG A 4 19.04 14.47 -10.05
C ARG A 4 19.33 14.06 -11.49
N LEU A 5 18.54 13.13 -12.02
CA LEU A 5 18.59 12.74 -13.43
C LEU A 5 18.09 13.88 -14.33
N ARG A 6 18.65 13.96 -15.55
CA ARG A 6 18.31 14.91 -16.62
C ARG A 6 17.97 14.15 -17.90
N LEU A 7 17.42 14.84 -18.92
CA LEU A 7 17.05 14.23 -20.18
C LEU A 7 18.23 13.55 -20.90
N ASP A 8 19.41 14.16 -20.88
CA ASP A 8 20.63 13.60 -21.46
C ASP A 8 21.09 12.31 -20.77
N HIS A 9 20.87 12.21 -19.43
CA HIS A 9 21.09 10.97 -18.70
C HIS A 9 20.11 9.88 -19.10
N VAL A 10 18.82 10.20 -19.23
CA VAL A 10 17.80 9.23 -19.66
C VAL A 10 18.10 8.75 -21.09
N ALA A 11 18.47 9.66 -21.99
CA ALA A 11 18.86 9.29 -23.37
C ALA A 11 20.05 8.34 -23.39
N PHE A 12 21.08 8.59 -22.59
CA PHE A 12 22.23 7.70 -22.44
C PHE A 12 21.84 6.33 -21.86
N LEU A 13 21.08 6.29 -20.77
CA LEU A 13 20.69 5.04 -20.11
C LEU A 13 19.85 4.11 -21.01
N ARG A 14 19.23 4.67 -22.06
CA ARG A 14 18.48 3.94 -23.10
C ARG A 14 19.35 3.54 -24.29
N SER A 15 20.55 4.08 -24.43
CA SER A 15 21.47 3.73 -25.52
C SER A 15 22.10 2.35 -25.32
N PRO A 16 22.65 1.70 -26.36
CA PRO A 16 23.39 0.44 -26.21
C PRO A 16 24.49 0.51 -25.16
N ASP A 17 25.27 1.60 -25.15
CA ASP A 17 26.37 1.80 -24.20
C ASP A 17 25.85 1.95 -22.75
N GLY A 18 24.75 2.70 -22.57
CA GLY A 18 24.12 2.87 -21.27
C GLY A 18 23.53 1.56 -20.74
N VAL A 19 22.90 0.77 -21.61
CA VAL A 19 22.39 -0.56 -21.26
C VAL A 19 23.55 -1.50 -20.86
N ALA A 20 24.64 -1.51 -21.62
CA ALA A 20 25.83 -2.28 -21.29
C ALA A 20 26.44 -1.86 -19.94
N ALA A 21 26.53 -0.54 -19.70
CA ALA A 21 27.00 -0.01 -18.41
C ALA A 21 26.09 -0.41 -17.23
N LEU A 22 24.77 -0.41 -17.42
CA LEU A 22 23.80 -0.84 -16.39
C LEU A 22 23.91 -2.33 -16.08
N VAL A 23 24.11 -3.18 -17.08
CA VAL A 23 24.33 -4.63 -16.89
C VAL A 23 25.57 -4.88 -16.03
N GLN A 24 26.67 -4.16 -16.28
CA GLN A 24 27.88 -4.28 -15.47
C GLN A 24 27.69 -3.69 -14.07
N ALA A 25 27.00 -2.55 -13.95
CA ALA A 25 26.71 -1.91 -12.65
C ALA A 25 25.77 -2.75 -11.76
N ALA A 26 24.93 -3.62 -12.33
CA ALA A 26 24.08 -4.53 -11.56
C ALA A 26 24.89 -5.51 -10.69
N GLY A 27 26.14 -5.84 -11.07
CA GLY A 27 27.06 -6.67 -10.32
C GLY A 27 27.82 -5.97 -9.19
N LEU A 28 27.69 -4.63 -9.06
CA LEU A 28 28.35 -3.87 -8.00
C LEU A 28 27.72 -4.19 -6.63
N GLU A 29 28.46 -4.01 -5.54
CA GLU A 29 27.95 -4.27 -4.18
C GLU A 29 26.87 -3.27 -3.76
N LEU A 30 27.00 -2.00 -4.15
CA LEU A 30 26.07 -0.89 -3.89
C LEU A 30 25.76 -0.72 -2.39
N THR A 31 26.78 -0.86 -1.54
CA THR A 31 26.70 -0.69 -0.10
C THR A 31 27.38 0.61 0.34
N PRO A 32 27.11 1.12 1.56
CA PRO A 32 27.86 2.24 2.09
C PRO A 32 29.37 2.00 2.14
N ALA A 33 29.81 0.76 2.40
CA ALA A 33 31.23 0.38 2.49
C ALA A 33 31.92 0.35 1.11
N SER A 34 31.22 -0.07 0.07
CA SER A 34 31.75 -0.17 -1.30
C SER A 34 31.62 1.13 -2.12
N ARG A 35 30.95 2.15 -1.59
CA ARG A 35 30.54 3.36 -2.32
C ARG A 35 31.64 4.01 -3.14
N LEU A 36 32.84 4.19 -2.58
CA LEU A 36 33.95 4.85 -3.30
C LEU A 36 34.43 4.00 -4.48
N ARG A 37 34.54 2.68 -4.29
CA ARG A 37 34.91 1.73 -5.32
C ARG A 37 33.83 1.69 -6.43
N ASP A 38 32.56 1.63 -6.05
CA ASP A 38 31.43 1.56 -6.99
C ASP A 38 31.35 2.85 -7.83
N VAL A 39 31.60 4.03 -7.24
CA VAL A 39 31.68 5.31 -7.97
C VAL A 39 32.84 5.31 -8.95
N ALA A 40 34.02 4.83 -8.55
CA ALA A 40 35.18 4.74 -9.44
C ALA A 40 34.90 3.81 -10.63
N THR A 41 34.31 2.64 -10.36
CA THR A 41 33.91 1.68 -11.41
C THR A 41 32.88 2.29 -12.35
N ALA A 42 31.83 2.94 -11.83
CA ALA A 42 30.81 3.57 -12.67
C ALA A 42 31.37 4.68 -13.56
N ARG A 43 32.39 5.42 -13.09
CA ARG A 43 33.10 6.40 -13.93
C ARG A 43 33.91 5.76 -15.05
N VAL A 44 34.52 4.62 -14.79
CA VAL A 44 35.20 3.85 -15.86
C VAL A 44 34.19 3.37 -16.92
N LEU A 45 33.00 2.90 -16.48
CA LEU A 45 31.95 2.38 -17.35
C LEU A 45 31.27 3.44 -18.22
N ALA A 46 31.07 4.66 -17.69
CA ALA A 46 30.21 5.66 -18.32
C ALA A 46 30.72 7.11 -18.22
N GLY A 47 31.97 7.32 -17.81
CA GLY A 47 32.57 8.65 -17.70
C GLY A 47 31.76 9.57 -16.76
N GLU A 48 31.45 10.77 -17.24
CA GLU A 48 30.63 11.76 -16.52
C GLU A 48 29.20 11.28 -16.23
N ARG A 49 28.70 10.26 -16.96
CA ARG A 49 27.39 9.66 -16.74
C ARG A 49 27.40 8.51 -15.71
N GLY A 50 28.58 8.16 -15.18
CA GLY A 50 28.73 7.13 -14.13
C GLY A 50 27.80 7.30 -12.95
N PRO A 51 27.61 8.50 -12.39
CA PRO A 51 26.63 8.71 -11.29
C PRO A 51 25.20 8.37 -11.66
N ALA A 52 24.75 8.61 -12.91
CA ALA A 52 23.41 8.25 -13.38
C ALA A 52 23.25 6.73 -13.50
N VAL A 53 24.29 6.03 -13.97
CA VAL A 53 24.32 4.55 -14.01
C VAL A 53 24.23 3.96 -12.63
N LEU A 54 25.04 4.47 -11.70
CA LEU A 54 25.08 4.00 -10.31
C LEU A 54 23.75 4.20 -9.60
N GLU A 55 23.16 5.40 -9.70
CA GLU A 55 21.84 5.71 -9.15
C GLU A 55 20.76 4.76 -9.71
N THR A 56 20.74 4.56 -11.03
CA THR A 56 19.77 3.66 -11.68
C THR A 56 19.93 2.23 -11.19
N ALA A 57 21.17 1.71 -11.08
CA ALA A 57 21.42 0.37 -10.57
C ALA A 57 20.95 0.21 -9.11
N LEU A 58 21.20 1.24 -8.28
CA LEU A 58 20.74 1.26 -6.89
C LEU A 58 19.21 1.25 -6.78
N LEU A 59 18.54 2.11 -7.56
CA LEU A 59 17.07 2.21 -7.55
C LEU A 59 16.41 0.95 -8.08
N ARG A 60 16.98 0.28 -9.10
CA ARG A 60 16.51 -1.03 -9.57
C ARG A 60 16.58 -2.10 -8.48
N ARG A 61 17.64 -2.11 -7.69
CA ARG A 61 17.78 -3.02 -6.55
C ARG A 61 16.75 -2.74 -5.46
N GLN A 62 16.48 -1.47 -5.17
CA GLN A 62 15.45 -1.06 -4.21
C GLN A 62 14.03 -1.33 -4.69
N ALA A 63 13.81 -1.41 -6.01
CA ALA A 63 12.52 -1.70 -6.60
C ALA A 63 12.11 -3.19 -6.51
N VAL A 64 13.05 -4.09 -6.16
CA VAL A 64 12.77 -5.52 -5.97
C VAL A 64 11.66 -5.72 -4.93
N GLY A 65 10.67 -6.54 -5.26
CA GLY A 65 9.48 -6.80 -4.44
C GLY A 65 8.43 -5.69 -4.47
N LYS A 66 8.70 -4.58 -5.18
CA LYS A 66 7.72 -3.52 -5.39
C LYS A 66 7.25 -3.44 -6.85
N LEU A 67 8.19 -3.48 -7.79
CA LEU A 67 7.92 -3.44 -9.22
C LEU A 67 8.32 -4.77 -9.86
N ASP A 68 7.49 -5.22 -10.78
CA ASP A 68 7.80 -6.40 -11.59
C ASP A 68 8.93 -6.07 -12.56
N ASP A 69 9.83 -7.04 -12.78
CA ASP A 69 11.01 -6.90 -13.62
C ASP A 69 11.82 -5.60 -13.36
N PRO A 70 12.28 -5.38 -12.10
CA PRO A 70 12.87 -4.11 -11.68
C PRO A 70 14.10 -3.72 -12.48
N GLN A 71 14.75 -4.66 -13.17
CA GLN A 71 15.94 -4.41 -14.00
C GLN A 71 15.63 -3.63 -15.28
N ARG A 72 14.38 -3.54 -15.67
CA ARG A 72 13.96 -2.78 -16.87
C ARG A 72 13.68 -1.31 -16.61
N TRP A 73 13.44 -0.93 -15.33
CA TRP A 73 12.94 0.39 -15.00
C TRP A 73 14.01 1.48 -15.04
N LEU A 74 13.62 2.65 -15.52
CA LEU A 74 14.28 3.92 -15.26
C LEU A 74 13.44 4.69 -14.23
N LEU A 75 14.09 5.10 -13.14
CA LEU A 75 13.43 5.64 -11.96
C LEU A 75 14.19 6.85 -11.42
N THR A 76 13.49 7.74 -10.74
CA THR A 76 14.08 8.63 -9.74
C THR A 76 13.76 8.10 -8.34
N ASP A 77 14.54 8.49 -7.33
CA ASP A 77 14.27 8.10 -5.93
C ASP A 77 12.86 8.48 -5.49
N ASP A 78 12.45 9.74 -5.75
CA ASP A 78 11.10 10.19 -5.44
C ASP A 78 10.01 9.39 -6.19
N ALA A 79 10.23 9.10 -7.48
CA ALA A 79 9.28 8.32 -8.25
C ALA A 79 9.17 6.89 -7.74
N LEU A 80 10.29 6.24 -7.37
CA LEU A 80 10.27 4.91 -6.78
C LEU A 80 9.54 4.89 -5.44
N GLN A 81 9.77 5.87 -4.58
CA GLN A 81 9.07 5.96 -3.29
C GLN A 81 7.55 6.09 -3.45
N GLN A 82 7.10 6.83 -4.47
CA GLN A 82 5.69 7.12 -4.74
C GLN A 82 5.03 6.09 -5.66
N ALA A 83 5.79 5.35 -6.46
CA ALA A 83 5.25 4.38 -7.40
C ALA A 83 4.31 3.39 -6.70
N THR A 84 3.21 3.07 -7.36
CA THR A 84 2.35 1.95 -6.97
C THR A 84 3.10 0.64 -7.14
N ALA A 85 2.96 -0.28 -6.20
CA ALA A 85 3.45 -1.64 -6.37
C ALA A 85 2.72 -2.33 -7.55
N SER A 86 3.44 -3.09 -8.40
CA SER A 86 2.86 -3.73 -9.59
C SER A 86 1.60 -4.53 -9.29
N ALA A 87 1.56 -5.30 -8.20
CA ALA A 87 0.36 -6.06 -7.81
C ALA A 87 -0.88 -5.16 -7.56
N VAL A 88 -0.69 -3.96 -7.02
CA VAL A 88 -1.77 -2.99 -6.76
C VAL A 88 -2.18 -2.29 -8.07
N ALA A 89 -1.22 -1.90 -8.90
CA ALA A 89 -1.48 -1.31 -10.22
C ALA A 89 -2.20 -2.31 -11.14
N ALA A 90 -1.76 -3.58 -11.15
CA ALA A 90 -2.43 -4.65 -11.90
C ALA A 90 -3.87 -4.90 -11.41
N HIS A 91 -4.13 -4.81 -10.09
CA HIS A 91 -5.49 -4.89 -9.57
C HIS A 91 -6.36 -3.75 -10.11
N ARG A 92 -5.85 -2.51 -10.13
CA ARG A 92 -6.57 -1.35 -10.67
C ARG A 92 -6.78 -1.48 -12.16
N ALA A 93 -5.77 -1.92 -12.91
CA ALA A 93 -5.86 -2.15 -14.35
C ALA A 93 -6.96 -3.16 -14.71
N ARG A 94 -7.10 -4.25 -13.95
CA ARG A 94 -8.20 -5.23 -14.15
C ARG A 94 -9.60 -4.61 -14.04
N ARG A 95 -9.79 -3.57 -13.22
CA ARG A 95 -11.07 -2.85 -13.11
C ARG A 95 -11.31 -1.89 -14.28
N LEU A 96 -10.29 -1.59 -15.07
CA LEU A 96 -10.33 -0.68 -16.23
C LEU A 96 -10.21 -1.42 -17.58
N VAL A 97 -10.35 -2.75 -17.59
CA VAL A 97 -10.34 -3.55 -18.82
C VAL A 97 -11.33 -3.02 -19.83
N GLY A 98 -10.90 -2.84 -21.08
CA GLY A 98 -11.74 -2.38 -22.18
C GLY A 98 -12.11 -0.90 -22.14
N ARG A 99 -11.55 -0.10 -21.25
CA ARG A 99 -11.75 1.35 -21.17
C ARG A 99 -10.63 2.10 -21.88
N ALA A 100 -10.96 3.26 -22.43
CA ALA A 100 -9.96 4.27 -22.74
C ALA A 100 -9.54 4.96 -21.44
N VAL A 101 -8.22 5.10 -21.18
CA VAL A 101 -7.69 5.65 -19.94
C VAL A 101 -6.68 6.75 -20.22
N HIS A 102 -6.77 7.84 -19.47
CA HIS A 102 -5.74 8.88 -19.42
C HIS A 102 -5.21 9.02 -18.00
N ASP A 103 -3.98 8.58 -17.75
CA ASP A 103 -3.26 8.85 -16.51
C ASP A 103 -2.68 10.27 -16.58
N VAL A 104 -3.33 11.20 -15.87
CA VAL A 104 -2.99 12.64 -15.91
C VAL A 104 -1.82 13.02 -15.01
N THR A 105 -1.25 12.06 -14.28
CA THR A 105 -0.11 12.21 -13.36
C THR A 105 0.84 11.02 -13.47
N CYS A 106 1.12 10.58 -14.69
CA CYS A 106 1.71 9.27 -14.96
C CYS A 106 3.14 9.08 -14.42
N SER A 107 3.83 10.17 -14.06
CA SER A 107 5.18 10.11 -13.53
C SER A 107 6.09 9.26 -14.42
N VAL A 108 6.74 8.23 -13.89
CA VAL A 108 7.60 7.28 -14.63
C VAL A 108 6.84 6.10 -15.23
N GLY A 109 5.50 6.12 -15.20
CA GLY A 109 4.65 5.15 -15.90
C GLY A 109 4.32 3.88 -15.13
N ALA A 110 4.38 3.87 -13.80
CA ALA A 110 4.08 2.65 -13.01
C ALA A 110 2.67 2.09 -13.24
N GLU A 111 1.67 2.97 -13.40
CA GLU A 111 0.31 2.56 -13.76
C GLU A 111 0.20 2.21 -15.26
N LEU A 112 0.92 2.94 -16.12
CA LEU A 112 0.85 2.75 -17.56
C LEU A 112 1.32 1.35 -17.99
N VAL A 113 2.32 0.78 -17.31
CA VAL A 113 2.81 -0.58 -17.58
C VAL A 113 1.69 -1.60 -17.46
N GLU A 114 0.91 -1.55 -16.39
CA GLU A 114 -0.18 -2.50 -16.15
C GLU A 114 -1.41 -2.21 -17.04
N LEU A 115 -1.70 -0.94 -17.29
CA LEU A 115 -2.83 -0.52 -18.12
C LEU A 115 -2.60 -0.82 -19.61
N ALA A 116 -1.36 -0.88 -20.07
CA ALA A 116 -1.04 -1.07 -21.49
C ALA A 116 -1.60 -2.37 -22.09
N SER A 117 -1.79 -3.41 -21.26
CA SER A 117 -2.33 -4.70 -21.69
C SER A 117 -3.86 -4.79 -21.67
N VAL A 118 -4.56 -3.83 -21.06
CA VAL A 118 -6.01 -3.92 -20.79
C VAL A 118 -6.82 -2.74 -21.32
N ALA A 119 -6.21 -1.56 -21.46
CA ALA A 119 -6.89 -0.37 -21.96
C ALA A 119 -7.05 -0.43 -23.49
N THR A 120 -8.18 0.06 -24.01
CA THR A 120 -8.41 0.17 -25.47
C THR A 120 -7.63 1.33 -26.08
N VAL A 121 -7.49 2.42 -25.33
CA VAL A 121 -6.65 3.58 -25.64
C VAL A 121 -5.98 3.99 -24.31
N LEU A 122 -4.68 4.23 -24.36
CA LEU A 122 -3.92 4.64 -23.19
C LEU A 122 -3.10 5.88 -23.49
N LEU A 123 -3.27 6.92 -22.68
CA LEU A 123 -2.52 8.15 -22.69
C LEU A 123 -1.93 8.40 -21.31
N GLY A 124 -0.67 8.81 -21.26
CA GLY A 124 -0.04 9.31 -20.03
C GLY A 124 0.36 10.77 -20.16
N SER A 125 0.20 11.55 -19.10
CA SER A 125 0.73 12.91 -19.03
C SER A 125 1.36 13.24 -17.70
N ASP A 126 2.37 14.11 -17.73
CA ASP A 126 3.07 14.65 -16.55
C ASP A 126 3.67 16.02 -16.91
N LEU A 127 3.94 16.85 -15.92
CA LEU A 127 4.62 18.13 -16.10
C LEU A 127 6.12 17.97 -16.30
N ASP A 128 6.73 16.93 -15.71
CA ASP A 128 8.17 16.70 -15.70
C ASP A 128 8.63 15.94 -16.96
N PRO A 129 9.39 16.60 -17.85
CA PRO A 129 9.85 15.96 -19.09
C PRO A 129 10.83 14.81 -18.84
N VAL A 130 11.55 14.78 -17.71
CA VAL A 130 12.47 13.69 -17.36
C VAL A 130 11.67 12.45 -16.98
N ARG A 131 10.60 12.61 -16.19
CA ARG A 131 9.69 11.52 -15.84
C ARG A 131 8.99 10.97 -17.07
N LEU A 132 8.53 11.83 -17.98
CA LEU A 132 7.93 11.40 -19.26
C LEU A 132 8.93 10.61 -20.14
N ALA A 133 10.18 11.04 -20.22
CA ALA A 133 11.21 10.29 -20.95
C ALA A 133 11.49 8.91 -20.34
N MET A 134 11.39 8.78 -19.01
CA MET A 134 11.45 7.50 -18.30
C MET A 134 10.18 6.66 -18.56
N ALA A 135 8.99 7.27 -18.51
CA ALA A 135 7.74 6.59 -18.83
C ALA A 135 7.73 6.03 -20.26
N ALA A 136 8.28 6.77 -21.23
CA ALA A 136 8.44 6.30 -22.61
C ALA A 136 9.37 5.09 -22.75
N HIS A 137 10.27 4.87 -21.79
CA HIS A 137 11.09 3.67 -21.70
C HIS A 137 10.37 2.54 -20.97
N ASN A 138 9.75 2.85 -19.83
CA ASN A 138 9.15 1.87 -18.93
C ASN A 138 7.86 1.26 -19.54
N ALA A 139 7.07 2.07 -20.25
CA ALA A 139 5.82 1.67 -20.92
C ALA A 139 5.89 1.94 -22.43
N PRO A 140 6.67 1.14 -23.20
CA PRO A 140 6.86 1.36 -24.62
C PRO A 140 5.54 1.24 -25.39
N GLY A 141 5.34 2.12 -26.37
CA GLY A 141 4.12 2.14 -27.20
C GLY A 141 2.96 2.94 -26.62
N VAL A 142 3.03 3.38 -25.36
CA VAL A 142 2.01 4.26 -24.76
C VAL A 142 2.20 5.70 -25.27
N ALA A 143 1.11 6.34 -25.68
CA ALA A 143 1.12 7.75 -26.05
C ALA A 143 1.39 8.62 -24.80
N LEU A 144 2.32 9.57 -24.92
CA LEU A 144 2.71 10.45 -23.83
C LEU A 144 2.65 11.91 -24.26
N VAL A 145 2.19 12.79 -23.36
CA VAL A 145 2.14 14.22 -23.59
C VAL A 145 2.58 14.99 -22.35
N ARG A 146 3.31 16.08 -22.55
CA ARG A 146 3.59 17.00 -21.45
C ARG A 146 2.40 17.92 -21.23
N ALA A 147 1.66 17.73 -20.14
CA ALA A 147 0.47 18.51 -19.84
C ALA A 147 0.26 18.64 -18.33
N ASP A 148 -0.42 19.70 -17.92
CA ASP A 148 -0.91 19.89 -16.57
C ASP A 148 -2.20 19.07 -16.38
N ALA A 149 -2.30 18.33 -15.28
CA ALA A 149 -3.48 17.55 -14.94
C ALA A 149 -4.75 18.41 -14.75
N LEU A 150 -4.57 19.70 -14.48
CA LEU A 150 -5.67 20.67 -14.37
C LEU A 150 -6.10 21.26 -15.73
N VAL A 151 -5.43 20.88 -16.82
CA VAL A 151 -5.79 21.27 -18.19
C VAL A 151 -6.15 20.03 -18.99
N PRO A 152 -7.44 19.69 -19.17
CA PRO A 152 -7.85 18.47 -19.87
C PRO A 152 -7.38 18.48 -21.34
N VAL A 153 -6.57 17.48 -21.72
CA VAL A 153 -6.05 17.29 -23.08
C VAL A 153 -6.62 16.04 -23.76
N SER A 154 -7.50 15.31 -23.09
CA SER A 154 -8.20 14.14 -23.64
C SER A 154 -9.70 14.26 -23.43
N ARG A 155 -10.49 13.54 -24.25
CA ARG A 155 -11.95 13.39 -24.15
C ARG A 155 -12.28 11.91 -24.08
N ASP A 156 -13.48 11.59 -23.58
CA ASP A 156 -14.06 10.23 -23.61
C ASP A 156 -13.17 9.10 -23.01
N ALA A 157 -12.22 9.47 -22.14
CA ALA A 157 -11.38 8.55 -21.43
C ALA A 157 -11.62 8.65 -19.92
N VAL A 158 -11.49 7.53 -19.22
CA VAL A 158 -11.42 7.52 -17.75
C VAL A 158 -10.17 8.27 -17.34
N VAL A 159 -10.30 9.19 -16.41
CA VAL A 159 -9.16 9.92 -15.82
C VAL A 159 -8.60 9.11 -14.67
N LEU A 160 -7.32 8.79 -14.72
CA LEU A 160 -6.57 8.25 -13.59
C LEU A 160 -5.65 9.34 -13.05
N ALA A 161 -5.64 9.54 -11.73
CA ALA A 161 -4.80 10.53 -11.10
C ALA A 161 -4.19 10.03 -9.78
N ASP A 162 -2.94 10.40 -9.53
CA ASP A 162 -2.21 10.17 -8.27
C ASP A 162 -1.64 11.50 -7.76
N PRO A 163 -2.44 12.37 -7.15
CA PRO A 163 -1.98 13.66 -6.66
C PRO A 163 -0.87 13.48 -5.60
N GLY A 164 0.26 14.14 -5.81
CA GLY A 164 1.39 14.09 -4.90
C GLY A 164 1.04 14.62 -3.50
N ARG A 165 1.49 13.92 -2.46
CA ARG A 165 1.20 14.23 -1.04
C ARG A 165 2.24 15.12 -0.36
N ARG A 166 3.20 15.65 -1.10
CA ARG A 166 4.27 16.49 -0.55
C ARG A 166 4.00 17.96 -0.91
N SER A 167 3.72 18.75 0.11
CA SER A 167 3.77 20.21 0.05
C SER A 167 4.90 20.66 0.97
N ASP A 168 5.85 21.46 0.47
CA ASP A 168 6.98 22.00 1.23
C ASP A 168 7.82 20.94 1.98
N GLY A 169 8.03 19.78 1.35
CA GLY A 169 8.82 18.67 1.93
C GLY A 169 8.10 17.85 3.03
N ARG A 170 6.87 18.20 3.41
CA ARG A 170 6.07 17.50 4.42
C ARG A 170 4.94 16.71 3.77
N ARG A 171 4.59 15.54 4.33
CA ARG A 171 3.40 14.78 3.94
C ARG A 171 2.14 15.51 4.40
N THR A 172 1.16 15.64 3.51
CA THR A 172 -0.16 16.21 3.82
C THR A 172 -1.26 15.14 3.65
N HIS A 173 -2.32 15.26 4.46
CA HIS A 173 -3.56 14.50 4.30
C HIS A 173 -4.72 15.44 3.90
N ASP A 174 -4.46 16.75 3.81
CA ASP A 174 -5.45 17.75 3.37
C ASP A 174 -5.61 17.67 1.85
N PRO A 175 -6.81 17.33 1.34
CA PRO A 175 -7.07 17.21 -0.10
C PRO A 175 -6.75 18.47 -0.89
N ALA A 176 -6.94 19.65 -0.30
CA ALA A 176 -6.67 20.93 -0.95
C ALA A 176 -5.17 21.26 -1.10
N ARG A 177 -4.32 20.53 -0.37
CA ARG A 177 -2.85 20.72 -0.39
C ARG A 177 -2.12 19.62 -1.17
N LEU A 178 -2.84 18.74 -1.83
CA LEU A 178 -2.26 17.78 -2.77
C LEU A 178 -1.77 18.50 -4.04
N GLN A 179 -0.95 17.86 -4.84
CA GLN A 179 -0.43 18.37 -6.10
C GLN A 179 -0.72 17.40 -7.25
N PRO A 180 -1.69 17.74 -8.14
CA PRO A 180 -2.59 18.90 -8.09
C PRO A 180 -3.57 18.84 -6.90
N PRO A 181 -4.18 20.00 -6.50
CA PRO A 181 -5.21 20.03 -5.47
C PRO A 181 -6.41 19.18 -5.89
N LEU A 182 -6.86 18.29 -5.03
CA LEU A 182 -7.92 17.35 -5.38
C LEU A 182 -9.27 18.01 -5.71
N PRO A 183 -9.74 19.06 -4.98
CA PRO A 183 -10.97 19.76 -5.35
C PRO A 183 -10.92 20.35 -6.76
N GLU A 184 -9.79 20.95 -7.15
CA GLU A 184 -9.59 21.52 -8.49
C GLU A 184 -9.56 20.41 -9.56
N LEU A 185 -8.84 19.33 -9.31
CA LEU A 185 -8.78 18.16 -10.18
C LEU A 185 -10.19 17.59 -10.45
N LEU A 186 -10.98 17.41 -9.40
CA LEU A 186 -12.37 16.93 -9.52
C LEU A 186 -13.26 17.90 -10.28
N SER A 187 -13.05 19.21 -10.11
CA SER A 187 -13.81 20.25 -10.81
C SER A 187 -13.52 20.26 -12.31
N VAL A 188 -12.23 20.26 -12.71
CA VAL A 188 -11.85 20.35 -14.15
C VAL A 188 -12.20 19.08 -14.93
N HIS A 189 -12.31 17.94 -14.24
CA HIS A 189 -12.73 16.66 -14.84
C HIS A 189 -14.18 16.29 -14.52
N SER A 190 -15.00 17.26 -14.08
CA SER A 190 -16.41 17.04 -13.79
C SER A 190 -17.16 16.44 -14.99
N GLY A 191 -18.07 15.48 -14.71
CA GLY A 191 -18.83 14.76 -15.73
C GLY A 191 -18.08 13.62 -16.43
N ARG A 192 -16.82 13.37 -16.06
CA ARG A 192 -16.03 12.24 -16.56
C ARG A 192 -15.92 11.15 -15.51
N ASP A 193 -15.74 9.91 -15.97
CA ASP A 193 -15.30 8.86 -15.07
C ASP A 193 -13.87 9.12 -14.61
N ILE A 194 -13.64 9.02 -13.30
CA ILE A 194 -12.35 9.30 -12.68
C ILE A 194 -12.00 8.29 -11.60
N VAL A 195 -10.73 7.97 -11.54
CA VAL A 195 -10.09 7.16 -10.48
C VAL A 195 -9.00 8.01 -9.84
N VAL A 196 -9.07 8.22 -8.53
CA VAL A 196 -8.06 9.03 -7.82
C VAL A 196 -7.43 8.21 -6.70
N LYS A 197 -6.12 8.10 -6.75
CA LYS A 197 -5.33 7.50 -5.65
C LYS A 197 -5.17 8.51 -4.53
N CYS A 198 -5.36 8.05 -3.32
CA CYS A 198 -5.30 8.87 -2.12
C CYS A 198 -4.56 8.19 -0.98
N ALA A 199 -4.23 8.96 0.05
CA ALA A 199 -3.77 8.39 1.31
C ALA A 199 -4.88 7.53 1.95
N PRO A 200 -4.54 6.41 2.62
CA PRO A 200 -5.54 5.56 3.27
C PRO A 200 -6.37 6.26 4.36
N GLY A 201 -5.94 7.41 4.82
CA GLY A 201 -6.64 8.21 5.85
C GLY A 201 -7.27 9.49 5.30
N ILE A 202 -7.55 9.56 3.99
CA ILE A 202 -8.23 10.71 3.41
C ILE A 202 -9.64 10.85 4.00
N ASP A 203 -10.02 12.09 4.33
CA ASP A 203 -11.37 12.42 4.79
C ASP A 203 -12.30 12.56 3.57
N VAL A 204 -12.95 11.46 3.24
CA VAL A 204 -13.83 11.36 2.06
C VAL A 204 -15.15 12.10 2.25
N ASP A 205 -15.61 12.21 3.50
CA ASP A 205 -16.86 12.88 3.83
C ASP A 205 -16.76 14.39 3.53
N ARG A 206 -15.59 14.98 3.81
CA ARG A 206 -15.30 16.38 3.46
C ARG A 206 -15.27 16.66 1.97
N LEU A 207 -15.00 15.65 1.14
CA LEU A 207 -15.00 15.78 -0.31
C LEU A 207 -16.41 15.68 -0.90
N GLY A 208 -17.42 15.27 -0.14
CA GLY A 208 -18.75 14.98 -0.66
C GLY A 208 -18.73 13.91 -1.75
N TRP A 209 -17.78 12.95 -1.68
CA TRP A 209 -17.60 11.91 -2.68
C TRP A 209 -18.81 10.98 -2.74
N ARG A 210 -19.36 10.79 -3.94
CA ARG A 210 -20.57 9.97 -4.16
C ARG A 210 -20.29 8.61 -4.80
N GLY A 211 -19.05 8.35 -5.17
CA GLY A 211 -18.60 7.07 -5.74
C GLY A 211 -18.13 6.08 -4.68
N GLU A 212 -17.43 5.06 -5.13
CA GLU A 212 -16.84 4.03 -4.27
C GLU A 212 -15.51 4.52 -3.67
N VAL A 213 -15.27 4.16 -2.42
CA VAL A 213 -13.97 4.26 -1.75
C VAL A 213 -13.41 2.86 -1.56
N GLU A 214 -12.34 2.55 -2.27
CA GLU A 214 -11.62 1.29 -2.13
C GLU A 214 -10.37 1.48 -1.28
N VAL A 215 -10.19 0.67 -0.23
CA VAL A 215 -8.95 0.60 0.54
C VAL A 215 -8.21 -0.67 0.12
N VAL A 216 -6.94 -0.52 -0.25
CA VAL A 216 -6.12 -1.63 -0.74
C VAL A 216 -4.98 -1.91 0.23
N SER A 217 -4.80 -3.16 0.61
CA SER A 217 -3.60 -3.66 1.30
C SER A 217 -2.83 -4.63 0.41
N LEU A 218 -1.52 -4.70 0.65
CA LEU A 218 -0.60 -5.65 0.02
C LEU A 218 0.29 -6.23 1.11
N ASP A 219 0.32 -7.56 1.24
CA ASP A 219 1.09 -8.30 2.24
C ASP A 219 0.83 -7.76 3.67
N GLY A 220 -0.46 -7.55 4.02
CA GLY A 220 -0.92 -7.05 5.32
C GLY A 220 -0.63 -5.57 5.60
N GLY A 221 -0.01 -4.86 4.68
CA GLY A 221 0.20 -3.41 4.79
C GLY A 221 -0.80 -2.62 3.96
N VAL A 222 -1.57 -1.72 4.57
CA VAL A 222 -2.45 -0.81 3.83
C VAL A 222 -1.59 0.13 2.98
N ARG A 223 -1.85 0.15 1.67
CA ARG A 223 -1.07 0.92 0.69
C ARG A 223 -1.73 2.23 0.34
N GLU A 224 -3.01 2.20 0.01
CA GLU A 224 -3.73 3.37 -0.50
C GLU A 224 -5.23 3.29 -0.25
N ALA A 225 -5.91 4.40 -0.39
CA ALA A 225 -7.31 4.49 -0.73
C ALA A 225 -7.44 4.93 -2.18
N CYS A 226 -8.47 4.44 -2.89
CA CYS A 226 -8.74 4.78 -4.26
C CYS A 226 -10.20 5.22 -4.39
N LEU A 227 -10.44 6.41 -4.94
CA LEU A 227 -11.76 6.95 -5.20
C LEU A 227 -12.17 6.56 -6.61
N TRP A 228 -13.30 5.88 -6.77
CA TRP A 228 -13.86 5.47 -8.05
C TRP A 228 -15.15 6.22 -8.30
N SER A 229 -15.28 6.90 -9.44
CA SER A 229 -16.52 7.60 -9.79
C SER A 229 -17.71 6.63 -9.88
N PRO A 230 -18.97 7.13 -9.75
CA PRO A 230 -20.15 6.28 -9.80
C PRO A 230 -20.25 5.42 -11.06
N GLY A 231 -19.78 5.90 -12.22
CA GLY A 231 -19.75 5.14 -13.47
C GLY A 231 -18.80 3.93 -13.47
N LEU A 232 -17.87 3.86 -12.50
CA LEU A 232 -16.89 2.78 -12.36
C LEU A 232 -17.12 1.89 -11.14
N SER A 233 -17.96 2.31 -10.19
CA SER A 233 -18.14 1.65 -8.89
C SER A 233 -19.27 0.64 -8.83
N GLY A 234 -20.16 0.62 -9.83
CA GLY A 234 -21.40 -0.16 -9.75
C GLY A 234 -22.27 0.30 -8.59
N ALA A 235 -22.75 -0.65 -7.78
CA ALA A 235 -23.63 -0.33 -6.64
C ALA A 235 -22.88 -0.20 -5.30
N ALA A 236 -21.59 -0.55 -5.24
CA ALA A 236 -20.80 -0.48 -4.02
C ALA A 236 -20.35 0.96 -3.74
N THR A 237 -20.37 1.35 -2.45
CA THR A 237 -19.81 2.64 -2.00
C THR A 237 -18.51 2.44 -1.21
N ARG A 238 -18.30 1.27 -0.64
CA ARG A 238 -17.08 0.89 0.10
C ARG A 238 -16.56 -0.45 -0.37
N ARG A 239 -15.25 -0.55 -0.49
CA ARG A 239 -14.55 -1.76 -0.89
C ARG A 239 -13.26 -1.92 -0.08
N ALA A 240 -12.96 -3.12 0.34
CA ALA A 240 -11.67 -3.52 0.84
C ALA A 240 -11.08 -4.58 -0.07
N THR A 241 -9.87 -4.37 -0.55
CA THR A 241 -9.12 -5.32 -1.35
C THR A 241 -7.84 -5.69 -0.62
N VAL A 242 -7.69 -6.96 -0.32
CA VAL A 242 -6.49 -7.52 0.33
C VAL A 242 -5.72 -8.30 -0.72
N LEU A 243 -4.53 -7.87 -1.04
CA LEU A 243 -3.65 -8.49 -2.04
C LEU A 243 -2.42 -9.11 -1.38
N THR A 244 -1.86 -10.09 -2.05
CA THR A 244 -0.54 -10.62 -1.74
C THR A 244 0.38 -10.45 -2.95
N SER A 245 1.69 -10.36 -2.71
CA SER A 245 2.72 -10.32 -3.76
C SER A 245 2.71 -11.58 -4.64
N SER A 246 2.13 -12.70 -4.15
CA SER A 246 1.90 -13.91 -4.95
C SER A 246 0.73 -13.80 -5.95
N GLY A 247 0.08 -12.63 -6.06
CA GLY A 247 -1.04 -12.39 -6.97
C GLY A 247 -2.40 -12.90 -6.46
N ARG A 248 -2.47 -13.54 -5.28
CA ARG A 248 -3.74 -13.89 -4.65
C ARG A 248 -4.33 -12.67 -3.97
N GLY A 249 -5.64 -12.63 -3.85
CA GLY A 249 -6.31 -11.56 -3.14
C GLY A 249 -7.77 -11.86 -2.91
N CYS A 250 -8.39 -11.10 -2.01
CA CYS A 250 -9.82 -11.11 -1.81
C CYS A 250 -10.35 -9.68 -1.79
N THR A 251 -11.58 -9.54 -2.25
CA THR A 251 -12.30 -8.27 -2.23
C THR A 251 -13.60 -8.46 -1.48
N ILE A 252 -13.96 -7.47 -0.67
CA ILE A 252 -15.23 -7.39 0.03
C ILE A 252 -15.81 -5.98 -0.12
N THR A 253 -17.12 -5.88 -0.20
CA THR A 253 -17.84 -4.62 -0.40
C THR A 253 -18.95 -4.46 0.62
N ASP A 254 -19.55 -3.28 0.70
CA ASP A 254 -20.75 -2.99 1.48
C ASP A 254 -22.05 -3.60 0.90
N ARG A 255 -21.92 -4.42 -0.16
CA ARG A 255 -23.00 -5.23 -0.74
C ARG A 255 -22.97 -6.69 -0.29
N ASP A 256 -21.86 -7.10 0.31
CA ASP A 256 -21.77 -8.42 0.93
C ASP A 256 -22.63 -8.46 2.22
N PRO A 257 -23.06 -9.64 2.70
CA PRO A 257 -23.78 -9.78 3.97
C PRO A 257 -23.02 -9.16 5.14
N ASP A 258 -23.72 -8.53 6.09
CA ASP A 258 -23.14 -7.88 7.29
C ASP A 258 -23.79 -8.35 8.61
N ASP A 259 -24.41 -9.51 8.59
CA ASP A 259 -25.20 -10.10 9.68
C ASP A 259 -24.35 -10.77 10.79
N ALA A 260 -23.03 -10.51 10.80
CA ALA A 260 -22.15 -11.01 11.86
C ALA A 260 -22.58 -10.49 13.25
N ALA A 261 -22.86 -11.42 14.14
CA ALA A 261 -23.24 -11.10 15.52
C ALA A 261 -22.03 -10.78 16.41
N VAL A 262 -22.28 -10.04 17.50
CA VAL A 262 -21.36 -10.02 18.64
C VAL A 262 -21.46 -11.35 19.37
N ARG A 263 -20.31 -11.96 19.70
CA ARG A 263 -20.23 -13.27 20.35
C ARG A 263 -19.28 -13.25 21.54
N GLU A 264 -19.49 -14.15 22.47
CA GLU A 264 -18.49 -14.46 23.48
C GLU A 264 -17.20 -14.98 22.82
N PRO A 265 -16.05 -14.77 23.47
CA PRO A 265 -14.76 -15.22 22.95
C PRO A 265 -14.75 -16.75 22.68
N GLY A 266 -14.51 -17.14 21.43
CA GLY A 266 -14.26 -18.50 21.00
C GLY A 266 -12.79 -18.93 21.13
N GLU A 267 -12.39 -20.00 20.45
CA GLU A 267 -11.01 -20.51 20.49
C GLU A 267 -9.98 -19.52 19.93
N TRP A 268 -10.39 -18.65 19.02
CA TRP A 268 -9.48 -17.77 18.30
C TRP A 268 -9.91 -16.31 18.35
N ILE A 269 -8.92 -15.43 18.51
CA ILE A 269 -9.05 -14.02 18.19
C ILE A 269 -8.44 -13.79 16.82
N ILE A 270 -9.16 -13.12 15.94
CA ILE A 270 -8.72 -12.82 14.58
C ILE A 270 -8.62 -11.30 14.41
N ASN A 271 -7.48 -10.87 13.88
CA ASN A 271 -7.25 -9.47 13.56
C ASN A 271 -7.45 -9.29 12.04
N PRO A 272 -8.58 -8.69 11.61
CA PRO A 272 -8.82 -8.46 10.20
C PRO A 272 -7.73 -7.57 9.57
N ASP A 273 -7.55 -7.73 8.26
CA ASP A 273 -6.62 -6.89 7.50
C ASP A 273 -6.96 -5.39 7.65
N GLY A 274 -5.93 -4.56 7.63
CA GLY A 274 -6.08 -3.12 7.79
C GLY A 274 -6.97 -2.46 6.73
N ALA A 275 -7.05 -3.01 5.52
CA ALA A 275 -7.95 -2.52 4.48
C ALA A 275 -9.42 -2.77 4.86
N VAL A 276 -9.74 -3.95 5.38
CA VAL A 276 -11.09 -4.31 5.86
C VAL A 276 -11.53 -3.38 6.99
N VAL A 277 -10.62 -3.13 7.93
CA VAL A 277 -10.90 -2.24 9.07
C VAL A 277 -11.13 -0.80 8.61
N ARG A 278 -10.26 -0.26 7.75
CA ARG A 278 -10.34 1.13 7.28
C ARG A 278 -11.53 1.37 6.36
N ALA A 279 -11.92 0.39 5.55
CA ALA A 279 -13.12 0.46 4.73
C ALA A 279 -14.41 0.35 5.54
N GLY A 280 -14.34 0.02 6.86
CA GLY A 280 -15.51 -0.18 7.71
C GLY A 280 -16.28 -1.46 7.37
N LEU A 281 -15.62 -2.48 6.82
CA LEU A 281 -16.24 -3.72 6.34
C LEU A 281 -15.98 -4.93 7.23
N VAL A 282 -15.67 -4.69 8.52
CA VAL A 282 -15.35 -5.76 9.48
C VAL A 282 -16.50 -6.76 9.65
N ARG A 283 -17.75 -6.28 9.72
CA ARG A 283 -18.93 -7.14 9.84
C ARG A 283 -19.15 -7.99 8.60
N HIS A 284 -19.06 -7.38 7.43
CA HIS A 284 -19.16 -8.07 6.13
C HIS A 284 -18.11 -9.18 6.01
N TRP A 285 -16.86 -8.85 6.41
CA TRP A 285 -15.77 -9.83 6.40
C TRP A 285 -16.01 -10.97 7.41
N ALA A 286 -16.51 -10.64 8.60
CA ALA A 286 -16.87 -11.62 9.63
C ALA A 286 -17.98 -12.54 9.17
N ALA A 287 -19.07 -12.00 8.58
CA ALA A 287 -20.18 -12.77 8.04
C ALA A 287 -19.71 -13.77 6.96
N ARG A 288 -18.88 -13.31 6.00
CA ARG A 288 -18.30 -14.17 4.96
C ARG A 288 -17.53 -15.37 5.51
N HIS A 289 -16.90 -15.21 6.68
CA HIS A 289 -16.05 -16.25 7.28
C HIS A 289 -16.68 -16.96 8.48
N GLY A 290 -17.97 -16.74 8.77
CA GLY A 290 -18.67 -17.37 9.89
C GLY A 290 -18.15 -16.94 11.26
N LEU A 291 -17.51 -15.77 11.35
CA LEU A 291 -16.92 -15.22 12.55
C LEU A 291 -17.90 -14.26 13.26
N GLY A 292 -17.70 -14.04 14.55
CA GLY A 292 -18.37 -12.99 15.31
C GLY A 292 -17.45 -11.85 15.69
N GLN A 293 -18.02 -10.70 16.05
CA GLN A 293 -17.27 -9.60 16.68
C GLN A 293 -17.16 -9.80 18.18
N LEU A 294 -16.04 -9.43 18.79
CA LEU A 294 -15.94 -9.36 20.26
C LEU A 294 -16.74 -8.19 20.86
N ASP A 295 -16.83 -7.11 20.09
CA ASP A 295 -17.57 -5.89 20.46
C ASP A 295 -17.91 -5.16 19.15
N HIS A 296 -19.11 -4.57 19.06
CA HIS A 296 -19.57 -3.88 17.86
C HIS A 296 -18.72 -2.64 17.48
N ARG A 297 -17.95 -2.09 18.42
CA ARG A 297 -17.05 -0.94 18.21
C ARG A 297 -15.60 -1.34 18.04
N ILE A 298 -15.28 -2.63 18.11
CA ILE A 298 -13.90 -3.13 18.06
C ILE A 298 -13.73 -4.06 16.87
N ALA A 299 -12.67 -3.85 16.12
CA ALA A 299 -12.39 -4.63 14.91
C ALA A 299 -11.61 -5.93 15.19
N TYR A 300 -11.72 -6.51 16.40
CA TYR A 300 -11.31 -7.89 16.64
C TYR A 300 -12.48 -8.83 16.48
N LEU A 301 -12.22 -9.95 15.82
CA LEU A 301 -13.19 -11.00 15.57
C LEU A 301 -12.84 -12.25 16.37
N THR A 302 -13.82 -13.12 16.52
CA THR A 302 -13.67 -14.38 17.24
C THR A 302 -14.40 -15.51 16.52
N GLY A 303 -13.93 -16.72 16.73
CA GLY A 303 -14.54 -17.95 16.19
C GLY A 303 -13.70 -19.17 16.58
N ASP A 304 -14.13 -20.34 16.08
CA ASP A 304 -13.48 -21.61 16.40
C ASP A 304 -12.53 -22.07 15.28
N THR A 305 -12.44 -21.30 14.20
CA THR A 305 -11.55 -21.54 13.06
C THR A 305 -10.90 -20.24 12.60
N VAL A 306 -9.73 -20.36 11.96
CA VAL A 306 -9.01 -19.23 11.36
C VAL A 306 -9.15 -19.32 9.84
N PRO A 307 -9.63 -18.26 9.16
CA PRO A 307 -9.69 -18.24 7.71
C PRO A 307 -8.31 -18.42 7.07
N ALA A 308 -8.23 -19.09 5.93
CA ALA A 308 -6.98 -19.33 5.23
C ALA A 308 -6.26 -18.00 4.88
N GLY A 309 -4.96 -17.95 5.10
CA GLY A 309 -4.14 -16.75 4.84
C GLY A 309 -4.32 -15.63 5.87
N VAL A 310 -5.07 -15.84 6.95
CA VAL A 310 -5.29 -14.85 8.00
C VAL A 310 -4.54 -15.24 9.26
N ARG A 311 -3.99 -14.26 9.95
CA ARG A 311 -3.32 -14.47 11.22
C ARG A 311 -4.34 -14.60 12.35
N GLY A 312 -4.34 -15.76 13.03
CA GLY A 312 -5.15 -16.05 14.20
C GLY A 312 -4.32 -16.10 15.49
N PHE A 313 -4.98 -15.84 16.60
CA PHE A 313 -4.41 -15.90 17.95
C PHE A 313 -5.24 -16.88 18.76
N ARG A 314 -4.72 -18.10 18.99
CA ARG A 314 -5.42 -19.12 19.78
C ARG A 314 -5.42 -18.73 21.24
N VAL A 315 -6.58 -18.62 21.82
CA VAL A 315 -6.78 -18.20 23.21
C VAL A 315 -6.33 -19.31 24.18
N LEU A 316 -5.40 -18.97 25.06
CA LEU A 316 -4.97 -19.80 26.17
C LEU A 316 -5.67 -19.41 27.49
N GLY A 317 -6.08 -18.17 27.59
CA GLY A 317 -6.81 -17.62 28.71
C GLY A 317 -7.15 -16.16 28.46
N HIS A 318 -8.22 -15.68 29.08
CA HIS A 318 -8.62 -14.28 29.02
C HIS A 318 -9.28 -13.84 30.32
N GLY A 319 -9.33 -12.52 30.52
CA GLY A 319 -9.98 -11.93 31.67
C GLY A 319 -9.81 -10.42 31.73
N ARG A 320 -10.41 -9.80 32.76
CA ARG A 320 -10.28 -8.35 33.00
C ARG A 320 -8.80 -7.98 33.08
N PHE A 321 -8.40 -6.98 32.29
CA PHE A 321 -7.01 -6.53 32.23
C PHE A 321 -6.60 -5.82 33.53
N SER A 322 -5.49 -6.27 34.13
CA SER A 322 -4.61 -5.52 35.01
C SER A 322 -3.17 -5.96 34.78
N GLU A 323 -2.19 -5.07 34.98
CA GLU A 323 -0.77 -5.43 34.81
C GLU A 323 -0.38 -6.62 35.72
N LYS A 324 -0.93 -6.67 36.91
CA LYS A 324 -0.66 -7.73 37.90
C LYS A 324 -1.18 -9.09 37.43
N SER A 325 -2.46 -9.16 37.03
CA SER A 325 -3.07 -10.43 36.58
C SER A 325 -2.45 -10.90 35.28
N LEU A 326 -2.19 -10.01 34.34
CA LEU A 326 -1.51 -10.36 33.07
C LEU A 326 -0.10 -10.92 33.33
N ARG A 327 0.70 -10.29 34.20
CA ARG A 327 2.03 -10.79 34.56
C ARG A 327 1.97 -12.17 35.22
N GLN A 328 1.02 -12.41 36.09
CA GLN A 328 0.84 -13.72 36.75
C GLN A 328 0.50 -14.81 35.72
N GLU A 329 -0.41 -14.51 34.79
CA GLU A 329 -0.82 -15.46 33.77
C GLU A 329 0.32 -15.76 32.78
N LEU A 330 1.07 -14.75 32.36
CA LEU A 330 2.24 -14.94 31.49
C LEU A 330 3.34 -15.75 32.20
N ALA A 331 3.56 -15.55 33.50
CA ALA A 331 4.51 -16.35 34.27
C ALA A 331 4.03 -17.80 34.42
N ARG A 332 2.74 -18.05 34.65
CA ARG A 332 2.16 -19.40 34.71
C ARG A 332 2.31 -20.16 33.40
N LEU A 333 2.30 -19.45 32.27
CA LEU A 333 2.45 -20.02 30.93
C LEU A 333 3.90 -20.07 30.42
N ASP A 334 4.87 -19.81 31.29
CA ASP A 334 6.32 -19.80 30.99
C ASP A 334 6.69 -18.83 29.84
N CYS A 335 6.10 -17.62 29.83
CA CYS A 335 6.34 -16.63 28.80
C CYS A 335 7.70 -15.95 28.95
N GLY A 336 8.54 -15.99 27.92
CA GLY A 336 9.85 -15.32 27.84
C GLY A 336 9.86 -14.11 26.91
N SER A 337 9.00 -14.13 25.88
CA SER A 337 8.83 -13.00 24.97
C SER A 337 7.36 -12.81 24.63
N VAL A 338 6.94 -11.55 24.43
CA VAL A 338 5.54 -11.24 24.14
C VAL A 338 5.39 -10.22 23.02
N GLU A 339 4.50 -10.54 22.07
CA GLU A 339 3.92 -9.56 21.17
C GLU A 339 2.65 -9.00 21.82
N ILE A 340 2.48 -7.68 21.81
CA ILE A 340 1.31 -7.02 22.40
C ILE A 340 0.57 -6.25 21.32
N LEU A 341 -0.69 -6.59 21.10
CA LEU A 341 -1.62 -5.91 20.21
C LEU A 341 -2.66 -5.17 21.06
N THR A 342 -2.90 -3.91 20.77
CA THR A 342 -3.86 -3.08 21.50
C THR A 342 -4.91 -2.48 20.57
N ARG A 343 -6.18 -2.50 21.00
CA ARG A 343 -7.26 -1.83 20.27
C ARG A 343 -8.39 -1.47 21.22
N GLY A 344 -8.75 -0.18 21.25
CA GLY A 344 -9.84 0.33 22.09
C GLY A 344 -9.54 0.39 23.61
N VAL A 345 -8.26 0.32 23.97
CA VAL A 345 -7.73 0.52 25.32
C VAL A 345 -6.57 1.51 25.28
N ASP A 346 -6.45 2.34 26.30
CA ASP A 346 -5.33 3.29 26.44
C ASP A 346 -4.15 2.61 27.15
N VAL A 347 -3.45 1.73 26.41
CA VAL A 347 -2.28 1.01 26.90
C VAL A 347 -1.19 1.07 25.82
N ASP A 348 -0.04 1.65 26.18
CA ASP A 348 1.14 1.63 25.31
C ASP A 348 1.91 0.31 25.46
N PRO A 349 1.99 -0.52 24.39
CA PRO A 349 2.73 -1.77 24.41
C PRO A 349 4.22 -1.62 24.74
N THR A 350 4.83 -0.49 24.39
CA THR A 350 6.26 -0.25 24.66
C THR A 350 6.53 0.02 26.13
N VAL A 351 5.59 0.67 26.81
CA VAL A 351 5.62 0.91 28.26
C VAL A 351 5.23 -0.33 29.05
N LEU A 352 4.23 -1.08 28.57
CA LEU A 352 3.73 -2.27 29.27
C LEU A 352 4.76 -3.41 29.25
N ARG A 353 5.41 -3.69 28.10
CA ARG A 353 6.28 -4.87 27.93
C ARG A 353 7.38 -4.99 29.01
N PRO A 354 8.20 -3.99 29.32
CA PRO A 354 9.21 -4.10 30.38
C PRO A 354 8.62 -4.34 31.80
N ARG A 355 7.41 -3.84 32.08
CA ARG A 355 6.73 -4.01 33.36
C ARG A 355 6.23 -5.44 33.58
N LEU A 356 6.05 -6.23 32.53
CA LEU A 356 5.64 -7.63 32.62
C LEU A 356 6.75 -8.54 33.16
N ARG A 357 8.04 -8.13 33.15
CA ARG A 357 9.19 -8.83 33.74
C ARG A 357 9.25 -10.31 33.36
N LEU A 358 9.13 -10.58 32.05
CA LEU A 358 9.12 -11.95 31.51
C LEU A 358 10.44 -12.66 31.76
N ARG A 359 10.36 -13.95 32.15
CA ARG A 359 11.54 -14.78 32.49
C ARG A 359 11.47 -16.21 31.93
N GLY A 360 10.37 -16.55 31.22
CA GLY A 360 10.15 -17.89 30.67
C GLY A 360 10.87 -18.13 29.34
N THR A 361 10.48 -19.20 28.66
CA THR A 361 11.07 -19.66 27.41
C THR A 361 10.13 -19.52 26.21
N ARG A 362 8.82 -19.45 26.43
CA ARG A 362 7.81 -19.42 25.35
C ARG A 362 7.60 -18.03 24.79
N ALA A 363 7.40 -17.96 23.46
CA ALA A 363 6.90 -16.77 22.79
C ALA A 363 5.37 -16.79 22.76
N LEU A 364 4.72 -15.79 23.34
CA LEU A 364 3.26 -15.65 23.36
C LEU A 364 2.82 -14.33 22.76
N SER A 365 1.52 -14.21 22.47
CA SER A 365 0.88 -12.95 22.07
C SER A 365 -0.17 -12.54 23.09
N VAL A 366 -0.29 -11.24 23.30
CA VAL A 366 -1.32 -10.65 24.15
C VAL A 366 -2.15 -9.72 23.29
N VAL A 367 -3.47 -9.96 23.25
CA VAL A 367 -4.43 -9.06 22.64
C VAL A 367 -5.13 -8.31 23.76
N LEU A 368 -4.90 -7.01 23.84
CA LEU A 368 -5.56 -6.11 24.78
C LEU A 368 -6.66 -5.35 24.06
N THR A 369 -7.87 -5.51 24.52
CA THR A 369 -9.03 -4.85 23.94
C THR A 369 -10.06 -4.54 25.04
N ARG A 370 -11.23 -4.08 24.65
CA ARG A 370 -12.38 -3.98 25.55
C ARG A 370 -13.54 -4.81 25.02
N ILE A 371 -14.34 -5.34 25.90
CA ILE A 371 -15.64 -5.96 25.63
C ILE A 371 -16.67 -5.15 26.45
N GLY A 372 -17.57 -4.47 25.76
CA GLY A 372 -18.33 -3.39 26.37
C GLY A 372 -17.41 -2.30 26.90
N ASP A 373 -17.52 -2.02 28.21
CA ASP A 373 -16.65 -1.04 28.87
C ASP A 373 -15.52 -1.70 29.69
N THR A 374 -15.37 -3.02 29.61
CA THR A 374 -14.38 -3.77 30.38
C THR A 374 -13.10 -4.00 29.59
N PRO A 375 -11.95 -3.40 29.99
CA PRO A 375 -10.65 -3.76 29.44
C PRO A 375 -10.36 -5.24 29.66
N THR A 376 -10.08 -5.96 28.58
CA THR A 376 -9.89 -7.42 28.57
C THR A 376 -8.56 -7.76 27.95
N ALA A 377 -7.83 -8.69 28.57
CA ALA A 377 -6.59 -9.25 28.05
C ALA A 377 -6.82 -10.71 27.61
N PHE A 378 -6.37 -11.03 26.41
CA PHE A 378 -6.29 -12.40 25.89
C PHE A 378 -4.83 -12.79 25.82
N VAL A 379 -4.43 -13.88 26.44
CA VAL A 379 -3.11 -14.50 26.28
C VAL A 379 -3.25 -15.61 25.25
N CYS A 380 -2.44 -15.56 24.22
CA CYS A 380 -2.61 -16.40 23.02
C CYS A 380 -1.29 -16.98 22.51
N THR A 381 -1.42 -18.04 21.69
CA THR A 381 -0.40 -18.44 20.72
C THR A 381 -0.83 -17.95 19.33
N ALA A 382 0.09 -17.31 18.60
CA ALA A 382 -0.22 -16.85 17.24
C ALA A 382 0.07 -17.92 16.20
N THR A 383 -0.75 -17.98 15.12
CA THR A 383 -0.34 -18.68 13.91
C THR A 383 0.84 -17.95 13.27
N PRO A 384 1.74 -18.65 12.54
CA PRO A 384 2.74 -17.99 11.70
C PRO A 384 2.07 -16.94 10.82
N ARG A 385 2.78 -15.86 10.50
CA ARG A 385 2.33 -14.93 9.46
C ARG A 385 2.43 -15.67 8.12
N GLY A 386 1.31 -16.09 7.59
CA GLY A 386 1.22 -16.70 6.26
C GLY A 386 0.96 -15.61 5.23
N TRP A 387 2.02 -15.18 4.54
CA TRP A 387 1.91 -14.38 3.31
C TRP A 387 2.43 -15.17 2.13
#